data_89dfe32f207ad33c51d58371c8d0fdda
#
_entry.id   89dfe32f207ad33c51d58371c8d0fdda
#
_cell.length_a   1.000
_cell.length_b   1.000
_cell.length_c   1.000
_cell.angle_alpha   90.00
_cell.angle_beta   90.00
_cell.angle_gamma   90.00
#
_symmetry.space_group_name_H-M   'P 1'
#
loop_
_entity.id
_entity.type
_entity.pdbx_description
1 polymer ?
#
loop_
_entity_poly.entity_id
_entity_poly.type
_entity_poly.pdbx_seq_one_letter_code
_entity_poly.pdbx_strand_id
1 'polypeptide(L)'
;MRKAQQGKNYNFIWQAPAPISGTPSISFFLDGSIITSNMSQGRSDLIATDLDRDRRAITLSASATALKPFQSDAFLLTDADTFFAIKIVRITGTQLILADPLPRDIAFAVNSTIQFASWLYTCSSSNVTASKQTIAYAVEYVQSEGTQTINRVEKGSLKIVPRPFDTGLDHNKLCSIFPHIADLAPRRANGFEEQISSALDELALYVRDLIVPRDVDEDDIHNSHDLLQAHSYLAIARVHELNGNIDLSEKMRARGIELADLSMKTISLDLNTDGIIQTTENNQRVSASSDIRGNFAGRSVGEYEAQFIPSRNMRW
;
A
#
# COMPACT_ATOMS: atom_id res chain seq x y z
N MET A 1 -6.72 3.14 -5.40
CA MET A 1 -6.26 2.93 -6.81
C MET A 1 -4.78 2.57 -6.75
N ARG A 2 -4.32 1.57 -7.51
CA ARG A 2 -2.91 1.21 -7.57
C ARG A 2 -2.12 2.25 -8.35
N LYS A 3 -0.85 2.50 -7.99
CA LYS A 3 0.02 3.48 -8.65
C LYS A 3 1.28 2.80 -9.16
N ALA A 4 1.72 3.15 -10.36
CA ALA A 4 2.98 2.70 -10.96
C ALA A 4 3.84 3.90 -11.33
N GLN A 5 5.14 3.84 -11.05
CA GLN A 5 6.06 4.90 -11.42
C GLN A 5 6.36 4.85 -12.93
N GLN A 6 6.25 6.00 -13.59
CA GLN A 6 6.60 6.17 -14.98
C GLN A 6 8.03 5.68 -15.27
N GLY A 7 8.18 4.93 -16.36
CA GLY A 7 9.49 4.44 -16.83
C GLY A 7 10.17 3.42 -15.90
N LYS A 8 9.47 2.90 -14.90
CA LYS A 8 9.97 1.83 -14.01
C LYS A 8 9.18 0.55 -14.18
N ASN A 9 9.82 -0.59 -13.94
CA ASN A 9 9.10 -1.85 -13.83
C ASN A 9 8.16 -1.81 -12.63
N TYR A 10 6.92 -2.24 -12.82
CA TYR A 10 5.91 -2.29 -11.78
C TYR A 10 5.56 -3.73 -11.44
N ASN A 11 5.73 -4.09 -10.18
CA ASN A 11 5.35 -5.40 -9.67
C ASN A 11 3.87 -5.37 -9.24
N PHE A 12 3.01 -5.92 -10.08
CA PHE A 12 1.60 -6.08 -9.78
C PHE A 12 1.41 -7.34 -8.94
N ILE A 13 0.98 -7.16 -7.69
CA ILE A 13 0.65 -8.26 -6.79
C ILE A 13 -0.87 -8.35 -6.69
N TRP A 14 -1.40 -9.52 -6.99
CA TRP A 14 -2.80 -9.84 -6.85
C TRP A 14 -2.98 -10.91 -5.76
N GLN A 15 -4.01 -10.74 -4.92
CA GLN A 15 -4.39 -11.68 -3.88
C GLN A 15 -5.63 -12.45 -4.34
N ALA A 16 -5.51 -13.75 -4.49
CA ALA A 16 -6.65 -14.60 -4.77
C ALA A 16 -7.61 -14.60 -3.58
N PRO A 17 -8.91 -14.41 -3.79
CA PRO A 17 -9.90 -14.42 -2.70
C PRO A 17 -10.20 -15.83 -2.16
N ALA A 18 -9.88 -16.85 -2.93
CA ALA A 18 -10.07 -18.27 -2.62
C ALA A 18 -9.03 -19.11 -3.39
N PRO A 19 -8.90 -20.41 -3.09
CA PRO A 19 -8.06 -21.30 -3.86
C PRO A 19 -8.43 -21.27 -5.35
N ILE A 20 -7.42 -21.28 -6.19
CA ILE A 20 -7.61 -21.22 -7.64
C ILE A 20 -7.05 -22.47 -8.32
N SER A 21 -7.67 -22.83 -9.42
CA SER A 21 -7.19 -23.91 -10.30
C SER A 21 -6.41 -23.31 -11.45
N GLY A 22 -5.17 -23.77 -11.64
CA GLY A 22 -4.32 -23.31 -12.71
C GLY A 22 -3.64 -21.96 -12.44
N THR A 23 -3.18 -21.30 -13.47
CA THR A 23 -2.44 -20.04 -13.42
C THR A 23 -3.34 -18.89 -13.85
N PRO A 24 -3.53 -17.86 -13.01
CA PRO A 24 -4.31 -16.68 -13.41
C PRO A 24 -3.58 -15.89 -14.49
N SER A 25 -4.34 -15.22 -15.35
CA SER A 25 -3.82 -14.29 -16.34
C SER A 25 -4.21 -12.86 -16.01
N ILE A 26 -3.35 -11.91 -16.38
CA ILE A 26 -3.63 -10.49 -16.27
C ILE A 26 -3.61 -9.86 -17.66
N SER A 27 -4.59 -9.01 -17.93
CA SER A 27 -4.67 -8.22 -19.17
C SER A 27 -4.66 -6.74 -18.83
N PHE A 28 -3.75 -5.98 -19.46
CA PHE A 28 -3.71 -4.52 -19.39
C PHE A 28 -4.22 -3.93 -20.69
N PHE A 29 -5.09 -2.89 -20.58
CA PHE A 29 -5.70 -2.20 -21.70
C PHE A 29 -4.97 -0.87 -21.93
N LEU A 30 -4.02 -0.86 -22.86
CA LEU A 30 -3.14 0.27 -23.18
C LEU A 30 -3.47 0.82 -24.56
N ASP A 31 -3.96 2.04 -24.65
CA ASP A 31 -4.13 2.81 -25.92
C ASP A 31 -4.63 1.97 -27.12
N GLY A 32 -5.67 1.18 -26.89
CA GLY A 32 -6.24 0.30 -27.92
C GLY A 32 -5.54 -1.05 -28.10
N SER A 33 -4.49 -1.32 -27.34
CA SER A 33 -3.78 -2.60 -27.30
C SER A 33 -4.09 -3.35 -26.02
N ILE A 34 -4.15 -4.67 -26.08
CA ILE A 34 -4.31 -5.54 -24.92
C ILE A 34 -3.01 -6.34 -24.75
N ILE A 35 -2.41 -6.23 -23.56
CA ILE A 35 -1.26 -7.04 -23.19
C ILE A 35 -1.71 -8.07 -22.17
N THR A 36 -1.75 -9.32 -22.56
CA THR A 36 -2.13 -10.43 -21.69
C THR A 36 -0.91 -11.27 -21.33
N SER A 37 -0.78 -11.63 -20.05
CA SER A 37 0.29 -12.48 -19.54
C SER A 37 -0.17 -13.33 -18.38
N ASN A 38 0.47 -14.49 -18.21
CA ASN A 38 0.28 -15.32 -17.02
C ASN A 38 0.97 -14.71 -15.81
N MET A 39 0.34 -14.80 -14.65
CA MET A 39 0.93 -14.41 -13.38
C MET A 39 1.78 -15.56 -12.81
N SER A 40 2.69 -15.22 -11.91
CA SER A 40 3.57 -16.19 -11.23
C SER A 40 3.34 -16.16 -9.74
N GLN A 41 3.12 -17.29 -9.13
CA GLN A 41 3.09 -17.43 -7.66
C GLN A 41 4.50 -17.35 -7.05
N GLY A 42 5.53 -17.56 -7.86
CA GLY A 42 6.93 -17.54 -7.46
C GLY A 42 7.37 -18.76 -6.64
N ARG A 43 6.45 -19.65 -6.31
CA ARG A 43 6.65 -20.94 -5.63
C ARG A 43 5.49 -21.88 -5.94
N SER A 44 5.78 -23.18 -6.04
CA SER A 44 4.78 -24.24 -6.09
C SER A 44 4.10 -24.40 -4.73
N ASP A 45 2.94 -25.03 -4.73
CA ASP A 45 2.21 -25.39 -3.53
C ASP A 45 3.06 -26.28 -2.60
N LEU A 46 2.83 -26.15 -1.30
CA LEU A 46 3.51 -26.92 -0.28
C LEU A 46 2.59 -28.03 0.23
N ILE A 47 3.18 -29.14 0.63
CA ILE A 47 2.44 -30.26 1.22
C ILE A 47 2.72 -30.29 2.72
N ALA A 48 1.65 -30.22 3.51
CA ALA A 48 1.69 -30.29 4.96
C ALA A 48 1.59 -31.77 5.43
N THR A 49 2.49 -32.18 6.31
CA THR A 49 2.55 -33.58 6.81
C THR A 49 2.15 -33.69 8.26
N ASP A 50 2.33 -32.66 9.05
CA ASP A 50 2.01 -32.67 10.48
C ASP A 50 1.66 -31.27 10.99
N LEU A 51 0.94 -31.20 12.09
CA LEU A 51 0.55 -29.99 12.80
C LEU A 51 0.96 -30.12 14.26
N ASP A 52 1.68 -29.14 14.77
CA ASP A 52 2.13 -29.14 16.15
C ASP A 52 0.97 -29.10 17.16
N ARG A 53 1.25 -29.39 18.42
CA ARG A 53 0.26 -29.43 19.50
C ARG A 53 -0.44 -28.08 19.71
N ASP A 54 0.32 -26.98 19.53
CA ASP A 54 -0.18 -25.61 19.71
C ASP A 54 -0.88 -25.08 18.43
N ARG A 55 -0.91 -25.89 17.38
CA ARG A 55 -1.55 -25.63 16.09
C ARG A 55 -1.01 -24.37 15.39
N ARG A 56 0.24 -24.01 15.67
CA ARG A 56 0.93 -22.84 15.10
C ARG A 56 2.05 -23.19 14.13
N ALA A 57 2.56 -24.41 14.18
CA ALA A 57 3.62 -24.85 13.28
C ALA A 57 3.12 -26.03 12.45
N ILE A 58 3.23 -25.90 11.13
CA ILE A 58 2.93 -26.96 10.16
C ILE A 58 4.25 -27.53 9.67
N THR A 59 4.41 -28.85 9.75
CA THR A 59 5.55 -29.55 9.15
C THR A 59 5.27 -29.83 7.69
N LEU A 60 6.22 -29.51 6.83
CA LEU A 60 6.14 -29.70 5.39
C LEU A 60 6.80 -31.01 4.98
N SER A 61 6.33 -31.61 3.89
CA SER A 61 6.91 -32.85 3.31
C SER A 61 8.32 -32.64 2.76
N ALA A 62 8.67 -31.41 2.39
CA ALA A 62 9.98 -31.04 1.89
C ALA A 62 10.42 -29.69 2.44
N SER A 63 11.73 -29.48 2.51
CA SER A 63 12.30 -28.19 2.90
C SER A 63 11.92 -27.11 1.90
N ALA A 64 11.46 -25.98 2.40
CA ALA A 64 11.08 -24.84 1.60
C ALA A 64 11.97 -23.62 1.90
N THR A 65 12.24 -22.80 0.90
CA THR A 65 12.98 -21.55 1.06
C THR A 65 12.16 -20.53 1.87
N ALA A 66 12.82 -19.52 2.43
CA ALA A 66 12.13 -18.45 3.14
C ALA A 66 11.05 -17.76 2.31
N LEU A 67 10.03 -17.21 2.98
CA LEU A 67 8.96 -16.45 2.35
C LEU A 67 9.50 -15.25 1.58
N LYS A 68 8.92 -14.98 0.41
CA LYS A 68 9.03 -13.67 -0.24
C LYS A 68 8.08 -12.67 0.42
N PRO A 69 8.35 -11.36 0.38
CA PRO A 69 7.54 -10.36 1.06
C PRO A 69 6.04 -10.39 0.74
N PHE A 70 5.66 -10.87 -0.45
CA PHE A 70 4.26 -10.97 -0.89
C PHE A 70 3.60 -12.33 -0.61
N GLN A 71 4.28 -13.27 0.07
CA GLN A 71 3.83 -14.65 0.27
C GLN A 71 3.35 -14.92 1.71
N SER A 72 2.77 -13.94 2.40
CA SER A 72 2.27 -14.13 3.77
C SER A 72 0.92 -14.85 3.83
N ASP A 73 0.09 -14.70 2.81
CA ASP A 73 -1.28 -15.23 2.80
C ASP A 73 -1.36 -16.49 1.96
N ALA A 74 -2.02 -17.51 2.50
CA ALA A 74 -2.18 -18.80 1.84
C ALA A 74 -3.49 -19.48 2.24
N PHE A 75 -3.83 -20.51 1.53
CA PHE A 75 -4.96 -21.40 1.82
C PHE A 75 -4.45 -22.78 2.18
N LEU A 76 -4.91 -23.31 3.32
CA LEU A 76 -4.75 -24.72 3.67
C LEU A 76 -5.96 -25.46 3.13
N LEU A 77 -5.74 -26.34 2.16
CA LEU A 77 -6.76 -27.19 1.58
C LEU A 77 -6.81 -28.47 2.41
N THR A 78 -7.88 -28.65 3.17
CA THR A 78 -8.04 -29.79 4.08
C THR A 78 -8.68 -30.99 3.38
N ASP A 79 -9.60 -30.73 2.46
CA ASP A 79 -10.29 -31.70 1.60
C ASP A 79 -10.54 -31.07 0.23
N ALA A 80 -11.07 -31.81 -0.73
CA ALA A 80 -11.36 -31.33 -2.07
C ALA A 80 -12.27 -30.09 -2.09
N ASP A 81 -13.13 -29.93 -1.07
CA ASP A 81 -14.20 -28.95 -1.01
C ASP A 81 -14.03 -27.90 0.11
N THR A 82 -13.05 -28.08 0.99
CA THR A 82 -12.86 -27.19 2.14
C THR A 82 -11.46 -26.61 2.19
N PHE A 83 -11.41 -25.31 2.38
CA PHE A 83 -10.14 -24.59 2.59
C PHE A 83 -10.24 -23.65 3.78
N PHE A 84 -9.10 -23.35 4.35
CA PHE A 84 -8.97 -22.37 5.42
C PHE A 84 -7.88 -21.36 5.08
N ALA A 85 -8.22 -20.07 5.18
CA ALA A 85 -7.25 -19.00 4.97
C ALA A 85 -6.27 -18.94 6.14
N ILE A 86 -4.97 -18.98 5.86
CA ILE A 86 -3.91 -18.93 6.85
C ILE A 86 -2.97 -17.78 6.56
N LYS A 87 -2.42 -17.18 7.61
CA LYS A 87 -1.36 -16.19 7.50
C LYS A 87 -0.04 -16.77 7.98
N ILE A 88 0.96 -16.78 7.12
CA ILE A 88 2.27 -17.35 7.36
C ILE A 88 3.23 -16.25 7.78
N VAL A 89 3.88 -16.41 8.93
CA VAL A 89 4.89 -15.46 9.42
C VAL A 89 6.27 -15.83 8.90
N ARG A 90 6.60 -17.12 8.89
CA ARG A 90 7.95 -17.60 8.55
C ARG A 90 7.91 -19.04 8.05
N ILE A 91 8.84 -19.33 7.13
CA ILE A 91 9.21 -20.70 6.77
C ILE A 91 10.70 -20.89 7.11
N THR A 92 11.02 -21.99 7.78
CA THR A 92 12.40 -22.35 8.13
C THR A 92 12.58 -23.85 7.88
N GLY A 93 13.29 -24.22 6.84
CA GLY A 93 13.46 -25.60 6.45
C GLY A 93 12.11 -26.28 6.17
N THR A 94 11.75 -27.27 6.97
CA THR A 94 10.47 -28.00 6.87
C THR A 94 9.37 -27.44 7.78
N GLN A 95 9.61 -26.35 8.49
CA GLN A 95 8.62 -25.74 9.38
C GLN A 95 8.02 -24.47 8.81
N LEU A 96 6.70 -24.39 8.80
CA LEU A 96 5.90 -23.22 8.45
C LEU A 96 5.20 -22.72 9.70
N ILE A 97 5.48 -21.46 10.08
CA ILE A 97 4.95 -20.83 11.28
C ILE A 97 3.78 -19.92 10.91
N LEU A 98 2.65 -20.10 11.57
CA LEU A 98 1.43 -19.34 11.39
C LEU A 98 1.40 -18.13 12.34
N ALA A 99 0.76 -17.06 11.90
CA ALA A 99 0.46 -15.90 12.74
C ALA A 99 -0.50 -16.28 13.88
N ASP A 100 -1.54 -17.03 13.54
CA ASP A 100 -2.55 -17.53 14.47
C ASP A 100 -2.59 -19.07 14.49
N PRO A 101 -2.94 -19.67 15.63
CA PRO A 101 -3.14 -21.10 15.68
C PRO A 101 -4.36 -21.49 14.82
N LEU A 102 -4.28 -22.62 14.14
CA LEU A 102 -5.43 -23.15 13.43
C LEU A 102 -6.56 -23.46 14.44
N PRO A 103 -7.79 -23.03 14.17
CA PRO A 103 -8.95 -23.36 15.00
C PRO A 103 -9.08 -24.87 15.24
N ARG A 104 -9.58 -25.26 16.42
CA ARG A 104 -9.65 -26.68 16.80
C ARG A 104 -10.71 -27.45 16.03
N ASP A 105 -11.71 -26.78 15.53
CA ASP A 105 -12.80 -27.31 14.70
C ASP A 105 -12.35 -27.64 13.28
N ILE A 106 -11.18 -27.13 12.85
CA ILE A 106 -10.62 -27.47 11.55
C ILE A 106 -9.87 -28.79 11.66
N ALA A 107 -10.32 -29.79 10.94
CA ALA A 107 -9.63 -31.06 10.79
C ALA A 107 -8.37 -30.84 9.94
N PHE A 108 -7.20 -31.11 10.50
CA PHE A 108 -5.97 -31.16 9.75
C PHE A 108 -5.78 -32.55 9.16
N ALA A 109 -5.70 -32.65 7.85
CA ALA A 109 -5.40 -33.91 7.17
C ALA A 109 -3.91 -33.96 6.78
N VAL A 110 -3.28 -35.09 6.97
CA VAL A 110 -1.92 -35.37 6.48
C VAL A 110 -1.93 -35.27 4.95
N ASN A 111 -0.92 -34.64 4.37
CA ASN A 111 -0.81 -34.30 2.94
C ASN A 111 -1.77 -33.22 2.46
N SER A 112 -2.31 -32.40 3.36
CA SER A 112 -3.02 -31.17 2.98
C SER A 112 -2.13 -30.27 2.13
N THR A 113 -2.72 -29.66 1.12
CA THR A 113 -2.00 -28.71 0.24
C THR A 113 -2.08 -27.30 0.80
N ILE A 114 -0.97 -26.59 0.78
CA ILE A 114 -0.88 -25.16 1.10
C ILE A 114 -0.65 -24.39 -0.19
N GLN A 115 -1.66 -23.67 -0.64
CA GLN A 115 -1.62 -22.83 -1.83
C GLN A 115 -1.43 -21.36 -1.44
N PHE A 116 -0.42 -20.69 -1.97
CA PHE A 116 -0.23 -19.25 -1.73
C PHE A 116 -1.29 -18.43 -2.46
N ALA A 117 -1.85 -17.44 -1.74
CA ALA A 117 -2.89 -16.56 -2.29
C ALA A 117 -2.33 -15.51 -3.25
N SER A 118 -1.05 -15.15 -3.10
CA SER A 118 -0.44 -14.03 -3.81
C SER A 118 0.18 -14.43 -5.13
N TRP A 119 -0.17 -13.67 -6.18
CA TRP A 119 0.32 -13.84 -7.53
C TRP A 119 0.98 -12.56 -8.02
N LEU A 120 2.10 -12.69 -8.72
CA LEU A 120 2.95 -11.61 -9.17
C LEU A 120 2.96 -11.53 -10.69
N TYR A 121 2.85 -10.34 -11.24
CA TYR A 121 3.20 -10.01 -12.60
C TYR A 121 4.09 -8.77 -12.61
N THR A 122 5.17 -8.80 -13.39
CA THR A 122 6.04 -7.63 -13.57
C THR A 122 5.69 -6.93 -14.87
N CYS A 123 5.04 -5.78 -14.77
CA CYS A 123 4.78 -4.92 -15.92
C CYS A 123 6.09 -4.21 -16.31
N SER A 124 6.48 -4.35 -17.58
CA SER A 124 7.71 -3.72 -18.08
C SER A 124 7.61 -2.20 -18.09
N SER A 125 8.72 -1.53 -17.83
CA SER A 125 8.85 -0.07 -17.93
C SER A 125 8.43 0.49 -19.29
N SER A 126 8.57 -0.29 -20.38
CA SER A 126 8.12 0.07 -21.73
C SER A 126 6.60 0.26 -21.83
N ASN A 127 5.83 -0.35 -20.93
CA ASN A 127 4.37 -0.25 -20.87
C ASN A 127 3.88 0.83 -19.90
N VAL A 128 4.79 1.52 -19.22
CA VAL A 128 4.50 2.52 -18.18
C VAL A 128 5.18 3.83 -18.57
N THR A 129 4.89 4.33 -19.78
CA THR A 129 5.64 5.45 -20.37
C THR A 129 4.98 6.81 -20.17
N ALA A 130 3.64 6.87 -20.15
CA ALA A 130 2.91 8.14 -20.07
C ALA A 130 2.50 8.44 -18.62
N SER A 131 2.88 9.62 -18.11
CA SER A 131 2.42 10.09 -16.79
C SER A 131 0.94 10.47 -16.79
N LYS A 132 0.30 10.37 -15.62
CA LYS A 132 -1.13 10.65 -15.39
C LYS A 132 -2.11 9.79 -16.21
N GLN A 133 -1.63 8.78 -16.92
CA GLN A 133 -2.47 7.83 -17.61
C GLN A 133 -3.06 6.82 -16.60
N THR A 134 -4.33 6.50 -16.79
CA THR A 134 -4.98 5.41 -16.05
C THR A 134 -5.17 4.22 -16.99
N ILE A 135 -4.54 3.10 -16.63
CA ILE A 135 -4.60 1.84 -17.37
C ILE A 135 -5.63 0.94 -16.68
N ALA A 136 -6.64 0.50 -17.42
CA ALA A 136 -7.54 -0.53 -16.93
C ALA A 136 -6.84 -1.89 -16.99
N TYR A 137 -7.12 -2.76 -16.02
CA TYR A 137 -6.66 -4.14 -16.04
C TYR A 137 -7.78 -5.12 -15.69
N ALA A 138 -7.63 -6.36 -16.11
CA ALA A 138 -8.47 -7.47 -15.72
C ALA A 138 -7.59 -8.67 -15.33
N VAL A 139 -7.89 -9.28 -14.19
CA VAL A 139 -7.31 -10.56 -13.76
C VAL A 139 -8.35 -11.65 -13.98
N GLU A 140 -8.03 -12.62 -14.81
CA GLU A 140 -8.87 -13.77 -15.10
C GLU A 140 -8.31 -15.00 -14.37
N TYR A 141 -9.15 -15.68 -13.63
CA TYR A 141 -8.78 -16.85 -12.85
C TYR A 141 -9.90 -17.86 -12.75
N VAL A 142 -9.55 -19.10 -12.45
CA VAL A 142 -10.49 -20.17 -12.25
C VAL A 142 -10.55 -20.49 -10.76
N GLN A 143 -11.64 -20.14 -10.12
CA GLN A 143 -11.88 -20.46 -8.71
C GLN A 143 -12.31 -21.92 -8.58
N SER A 144 -11.70 -22.62 -7.63
CA SER A 144 -12.10 -23.98 -7.28
C SER A 144 -13.14 -23.92 -6.16
N GLU A 145 -14.34 -24.40 -6.42
CA GLU A 145 -15.41 -24.55 -5.40
C GLU A 145 -15.83 -26.02 -5.37
N GLY A 146 -15.10 -26.80 -4.58
CA GLY A 146 -15.29 -28.23 -4.50
C GLY A 146 -14.99 -28.92 -5.84
N THR A 147 -15.96 -29.67 -6.35
CA THR A 147 -15.86 -30.34 -7.65
C THR A 147 -16.12 -29.41 -8.84
N GLN A 148 -16.55 -28.18 -8.59
CA GLN A 148 -16.87 -27.22 -9.64
C GLN A 148 -15.76 -26.20 -9.82
N THR A 149 -15.57 -25.72 -11.04
CA THR A 149 -14.67 -24.64 -11.37
C THR A 149 -15.46 -23.48 -11.97
N ILE A 150 -15.22 -22.27 -11.45
CA ILE A 150 -15.91 -21.07 -11.87
C ILE A 150 -14.90 -20.07 -12.44
N ASN A 151 -15.10 -19.67 -13.69
CA ASN A 151 -14.29 -18.59 -14.27
C ASN A 151 -14.68 -17.25 -13.66
N ARG A 152 -13.72 -16.53 -13.13
CA ARG A 152 -13.88 -15.22 -12.51
C ARG A 152 -13.01 -14.19 -13.22
N VAL A 153 -13.50 -12.95 -13.24
CA VAL A 153 -12.76 -11.80 -13.78
C VAL A 153 -12.83 -10.67 -12.76
N GLU A 154 -11.68 -10.26 -12.25
CA GLU A 154 -11.55 -9.09 -11.39
C GLU A 154 -10.98 -7.93 -12.19
N LYS A 155 -11.68 -6.79 -12.20
CA LYS A 155 -11.27 -5.60 -12.94
C LYS A 155 -10.81 -4.50 -12.00
N GLY A 156 -9.86 -3.71 -12.46
CA GLY A 156 -9.36 -2.57 -11.71
C GLY A 156 -8.63 -1.57 -12.59
N SER A 157 -7.99 -0.61 -11.93
CA SER A 157 -7.23 0.43 -12.62
C SER A 157 -5.87 0.64 -11.94
N LEU A 158 -4.88 0.98 -12.78
CA LEU A 158 -3.52 1.33 -12.42
C LEU A 158 -3.24 2.74 -12.92
N LYS A 159 -2.94 3.68 -12.04
CA LYS A 159 -2.54 5.05 -12.39
C LYS A 159 -1.02 5.09 -12.59
N ILE A 160 -0.58 5.60 -13.73
CA ILE A 160 0.85 5.89 -13.95
C ILE A 160 1.12 7.30 -13.42
N VAL A 161 2.10 7.40 -12.55
CA VAL A 161 2.50 8.66 -11.91
C VAL A 161 3.99 8.90 -12.10
N PRO A 162 4.46 10.14 -12.16
CA PRO A 162 5.89 10.44 -12.28
C PRO A 162 6.67 9.81 -11.12
N ARG A 163 6.16 9.97 -9.91
CA ARG A 163 6.68 9.37 -8.68
C ARG A 163 5.53 9.08 -7.73
N PRO A 164 5.35 7.83 -7.24
CA PRO A 164 4.37 7.55 -6.20
C PRO A 164 4.68 8.35 -4.95
N PHE A 165 3.65 8.94 -4.33
CA PHE A 165 3.79 9.59 -3.04
C PHE A 165 4.16 8.56 -1.98
N ASP A 166 5.39 8.65 -1.49
CA ASP A 166 5.94 7.76 -0.47
C ASP A 166 7.00 8.50 0.34
N THR A 167 6.91 8.42 1.65
CA THR A 167 7.89 9.02 2.57
C THR A 167 9.05 8.07 2.88
N GLY A 168 8.93 6.81 2.50
CA GLY A 168 9.90 5.75 2.80
C GLY A 168 9.87 5.32 4.27
N LEU A 169 8.76 5.53 5.00
CA LEU A 169 8.56 5.00 6.34
C LEU A 169 8.24 3.51 6.25
N ASP A 170 8.95 2.71 7.01
CA ASP A 170 8.71 1.29 7.22
C ASP A 170 8.64 0.95 8.71
N HIS A 171 8.29 -0.29 9.05
CA HIS A 171 8.20 -0.75 10.43
C HIS A 171 9.50 -0.50 11.22
N ASN A 172 10.65 -0.80 10.64
CA ASN A 172 11.94 -0.69 11.32
C ASN A 172 12.28 0.78 11.61
N LYS A 173 12.04 1.67 10.65
CA LYS A 173 12.21 3.11 10.83
C LYS A 173 11.27 3.66 11.88
N LEU A 174 9.99 3.25 11.88
CA LEU A 174 9.02 3.68 12.88
C LEU A 174 9.47 3.26 14.28
N CYS A 175 9.88 2.00 14.47
CA CYS A 175 10.43 1.52 15.74
C CYS A 175 11.77 2.18 16.13
N SER A 176 12.57 2.60 15.16
CA SER A 176 13.80 3.37 15.42
C SER A 176 13.49 4.78 15.93
N ILE A 177 12.46 5.45 15.38
CA ILE A 177 12.02 6.78 15.82
C ILE A 177 11.32 6.70 17.19
N PHE A 178 10.52 5.67 17.40
CA PHE A 178 9.73 5.45 18.61
C PHE A 178 10.02 4.06 19.22
N PRO A 179 11.17 3.86 19.89
CA PRO A 179 11.57 2.52 20.38
C PRO A 179 10.55 1.87 21.32
N HIS A 180 9.78 2.67 22.08
CA HIS A 180 8.82 2.19 23.06
C HIS A 180 7.60 1.46 22.44
N ILE A 181 7.37 1.58 21.13
CA ILE A 181 6.25 0.90 20.48
C ILE A 181 6.62 -0.49 19.94
N ALA A 182 7.89 -0.86 19.93
CA ALA A 182 8.33 -2.13 19.35
C ALA A 182 7.58 -3.35 19.94
N ASP A 183 7.30 -3.31 21.25
CA ASP A 183 6.57 -4.36 21.96
C ASP A 183 5.04 -4.33 21.72
N LEU A 184 4.52 -3.25 21.13
CA LEU A 184 3.10 -3.09 20.83
C LEU A 184 2.74 -3.63 19.44
N ALA A 185 3.71 -4.10 18.67
CA ALA A 185 3.47 -4.60 17.32
C ALA A 185 2.45 -5.75 17.33
N PRO A 186 1.41 -5.69 16.49
CA PRO A 186 0.42 -6.74 16.41
C PRO A 186 1.08 -8.06 16.02
N ARG A 187 0.85 -9.13 16.79
CA ARG A 187 1.42 -10.46 16.51
C ARG A 187 0.94 -11.06 15.18
N ARG A 188 -0.20 -10.57 14.67
CA ARG A 188 -0.89 -11.05 13.48
C ARG A 188 -0.48 -10.34 12.19
N ALA A 189 0.25 -9.23 12.30
CA ALA A 189 0.65 -8.42 11.17
C ALA A 189 2.18 -8.44 10.96
N ASN A 190 2.63 -7.98 9.81
CA ASN A 190 4.04 -7.70 9.54
C ASN A 190 4.44 -6.39 10.26
N GLY A 191 4.39 -6.39 11.61
CA GLY A 191 4.64 -5.18 12.38
C GLY A 191 3.50 -4.15 12.24
N PHE A 192 3.83 -2.89 11.96
CA PHE A 192 2.90 -1.76 11.87
C PHE A 192 2.57 -1.35 10.42
N GLU A 193 2.73 -2.22 9.44
CA GLU A 193 2.56 -1.88 8.02
C GLU A 193 1.15 -1.35 7.69
N GLU A 194 0.11 -1.88 8.33
CA GLU A 194 -1.27 -1.41 8.14
C GLU A 194 -1.46 0.02 8.68
N GLN A 195 -0.89 0.31 9.87
CA GLN A 195 -0.96 1.64 10.49
C GLN A 195 -0.14 2.66 9.70
N ILE A 196 1.02 2.25 9.20
CA ILE A 196 1.88 3.06 8.33
C ILE A 196 1.15 3.39 7.02
N SER A 197 0.57 2.39 6.37
CA SER A 197 -0.19 2.60 5.13
C SER A 197 -1.41 3.51 5.34
N SER A 198 -2.18 3.28 6.40
CA SER A 198 -3.34 4.13 6.73
C SER A 198 -2.95 5.57 7.05
N ALA A 199 -1.81 5.76 7.73
CA ALA A 199 -1.27 7.09 8.02
C ALA A 199 -0.74 7.79 6.75
N LEU A 200 -0.18 7.03 5.80
CA LEU A 200 0.25 7.58 4.50
C LEU A 200 -0.96 8.08 3.70
N ASP A 201 -2.05 7.32 3.69
CA ASP A 201 -3.29 7.73 3.02
C ASP A 201 -3.88 9.01 3.64
N GLU A 202 -3.87 9.11 4.98
CA GLU A 202 -4.30 10.31 5.71
C GLU A 202 -3.42 11.51 5.35
N LEU A 203 -2.10 11.33 5.35
CA LEU A 203 -1.14 12.37 4.97
C LEU A 203 -1.32 12.80 3.51
N ALA A 204 -1.51 11.85 2.60
CA ALA A 204 -1.74 12.13 1.19
C ALA A 204 -3.00 12.97 0.96
N LEU A 205 -4.11 12.64 1.65
CA LEU A 205 -5.34 13.44 1.61
C LEU A 205 -5.11 14.85 2.14
N TYR A 206 -4.43 14.98 3.29
CA TYR A 206 -4.13 16.28 3.88
C TYR A 206 -3.28 17.14 2.95
N VAL A 207 -2.23 16.57 2.37
CA VAL A 207 -1.34 17.25 1.42
C VAL A 207 -2.10 17.63 0.15
N ARG A 208 -2.95 16.74 -0.37
CA ARG A 208 -3.79 17.02 -1.54
C ARG A 208 -4.67 18.24 -1.31
N ASP A 209 -5.32 18.35 -0.16
CA ASP A 209 -6.19 19.49 0.17
C ASP A 209 -5.41 20.80 0.17
N LEU A 210 -4.14 20.77 0.54
CA LEU A 210 -3.27 21.95 0.51
C LEU A 210 -2.84 22.36 -0.91
N ILE A 211 -2.73 21.42 -1.85
CA ILE A 211 -2.22 21.67 -3.21
C ILE A 211 -3.29 21.73 -4.29
N VAL A 212 -4.53 21.32 -3.98
CA VAL A 212 -5.69 21.32 -4.92
C VAL A 212 -5.81 22.57 -5.79
N PRO A 213 -5.58 23.81 -5.27
CA PRO A 213 -5.70 25.00 -6.11
C PRO A 213 -4.75 25.05 -7.31
N ARG A 214 -3.76 24.16 -7.41
CA ARG A 214 -2.74 24.14 -8.47
C ARG A 214 -2.98 23.13 -9.58
N ASP A 215 -4.05 22.34 -9.51
CA ASP A 215 -4.31 21.24 -10.45
C ASP A 215 -3.18 20.19 -10.48
N VAL A 216 -2.54 19.99 -9.34
CA VAL A 216 -1.53 18.96 -9.08
C VAL A 216 -2.03 18.04 -7.98
N ASP A 217 -1.51 16.82 -7.95
CA ASP A 217 -1.84 15.87 -6.89
C ASP A 217 -0.59 15.54 -6.03
N GLU A 218 -0.77 14.72 -4.99
CA GLU A 218 0.30 14.36 -4.08
C GLU A 218 1.47 13.65 -4.77
N ASP A 219 1.25 13.03 -5.92
CA ASP A 219 2.27 12.33 -6.70
C ASP A 219 3.19 13.27 -7.49
N ASP A 220 2.83 14.55 -7.57
CA ASP A 220 3.65 15.60 -8.18
C ASP A 220 4.64 16.22 -7.15
N ILE A 221 4.65 15.76 -5.91
CA ILE A 221 5.60 16.16 -4.88
C ILE A 221 6.95 15.47 -5.11
N HIS A 222 7.99 16.27 -5.34
CA HIS A 222 9.32 15.74 -5.64
C HIS A 222 10.01 15.14 -4.41
N ASN A 223 9.94 15.82 -3.27
CA ASN A 223 10.67 15.47 -2.06
C ASN A 223 9.74 15.04 -0.92
N SER A 224 8.88 14.06 -1.18
CA SER A 224 7.95 13.49 -0.19
C SER A 224 8.64 12.93 1.06
N HIS A 225 9.95 12.63 0.98
CA HIS A 225 10.75 12.22 2.14
C HIS A 225 10.85 13.28 3.24
N ASP A 226 10.68 14.55 2.93
CA ASP A 226 10.66 15.64 3.92
C ASP A 226 9.43 15.53 4.84
N LEU A 227 8.41 14.76 4.42
CA LEU A 227 7.23 14.45 5.21
C LEU A 227 7.39 13.21 6.10
N LEU A 228 8.57 12.58 6.15
CA LEU A 228 8.81 11.37 6.94
C LEU A 228 8.44 11.54 8.42
N GLN A 229 8.80 12.66 9.02
CA GLN A 229 8.48 12.92 10.43
C GLN A 229 6.96 13.07 10.64
N ALA A 230 6.28 13.84 9.79
CA ALA A 230 4.83 13.98 9.85
C ALA A 230 4.15 12.61 9.73
N HIS A 231 4.54 11.80 8.75
CA HIS A 231 4.05 10.44 8.56
C HIS A 231 4.28 9.55 9.78
N SER A 232 5.48 9.64 10.40
CA SER A 232 5.80 8.86 11.61
C SER A 232 4.88 9.19 12.78
N TYR A 233 4.54 10.47 12.99
CA TYR A 233 3.61 10.89 14.04
C TYR A 233 2.17 10.48 13.74
N LEU A 234 1.74 10.50 12.49
CA LEU A 234 0.43 9.97 12.10
C LEU A 234 0.35 8.45 12.28
N ALA A 235 1.41 7.73 11.91
CA ALA A 235 1.49 6.29 12.09
C ALA A 235 1.43 5.88 13.58
N ILE A 236 2.18 6.57 14.45
CA ILE A 236 2.11 6.29 15.89
C ILE A 236 0.76 6.67 16.50
N ALA A 237 0.07 7.68 15.97
CA ALA A 237 -1.29 8.00 16.37
C ALA A 237 -2.23 6.81 16.11
N ARG A 238 -2.12 6.16 14.94
CA ARG A 238 -2.88 4.94 14.61
C ARG A 238 -2.54 3.77 15.52
N VAL A 239 -1.27 3.62 15.92
CA VAL A 239 -0.85 2.58 16.89
C VAL A 239 -1.50 2.82 18.24
N HIS A 240 -1.55 4.06 18.73
CA HIS A 240 -2.20 4.39 20.00
C HIS A 240 -3.71 4.23 19.94
N GLU A 241 -4.35 4.58 18.82
CA GLU A 241 -5.78 4.37 18.57
C GLU A 241 -6.14 2.87 18.66
N LEU A 242 -5.34 2.01 18.02
CA LEU A 242 -5.51 0.54 18.09
C LEU A 242 -5.40 -0.01 19.52
N ASN A 243 -4.57 0.61 20.36
CA ASN A 243 -4.39 0.23 21.76
C ASN A 243 -5.35 0.94 22.72
N GLY A 244 -6.34 1.69 22.24
CA GLY A 244 -7.35 2.38 23.02
C GLY A 244 -6.89 3.67 23.71
N ASN A 245 -5.71 4.18 23.39
CA ASN A 245 -5.14 5.42 23.95
C ASN A 245 -5.53 6.64 23.11
N ILE A 246 -6.82 7.01 23.14
CA ILE A 246 -7.38 8.04 22.25
C ILE A 246 -6.72 9.42 22.48
N ASP A 247 -6.57 9.84 23.74
CA ASP A 247 -5.96 11.16 24.06
C ASP A 247 -4.54 11.30 23.51
N LEU A 248 -3.76 10.21 23.55
CA LEU A 248 -2.41 10.20 23.03
C LEU A 248 -2.40 10.15 21.51
N SER A 249 -3.33 9.40 20.92
CA SER A 249 -3.54 9.37 19.47
C SER A 249 -3.83 10.76 18.92
N GLU A 250 -4.77 11.51 19.52
CA GLU A 250 -5.10 12.86 19.09
C GLU A 250 -3.91 13.83 19.19
N LYS A 251 -3.14 13.77 20.26
CA LYS A 251 -1.92 14.59 20.42
C LYS A 251 -0.88 14.27 19.35
N MET A 252 -0.66 12.99 19.06
CA MET A 252 0.30 12.57 18.03
C MET A 252 -0.18 12.99 16.63
N ARG A 253 -1.49 12.85 16.34
CA ARG A 253 -2.08 13.30 15.08
C ARG A 253 -1.94 14.81 14.89
N ALA A 254 -2.26 15.61 15.91
CA ALA A 254 -2.09 17.07 15.86
C ALA A 254 -0.62 17.44 15.58
N ARG A 255 0.33 16.76 16.23
CA ARG A 255 1.75 16.99 15.98
C ARG A 255 2.17 16.58 14.58
N GLY A 256 1.64 15.47 14.05
CA GLY A 256 1.88 15.04 12.67
C GLY A 256 1.42 16.08 11.65
N ILE A 257 0.23 16.64 11.82
CA ILE A 257 -0.31 17.71 10.96
C ILE A 257 0.56 18.99 11.04
N GLU A 258 0.94 19.41 12.24
CA GLU A 258 1.84 20.56 12.43
C GLU A 258 3.17 20.37 11.70
N LEU A 259 3.76 19.19 11.76
CA LEU A 259 4.99 18.87 11.06
C LEU A 259 4.79 18.81 9.54
N ALA A 260 3.64 18.31 9.07
CA ALA A 260 3.29 18.36 7.66
C ALA A 260 3.23 19.81 7.16
N ASP A 261 2.57 20.71 7.89
CA ASP A 261 2.51 22.14 7.58
C ASP A 261 3.90 22.78 7.49
N LEU A 262 4.78 22.44 8.42
CA LEU A 262 6.16 22.95 8.40
C LEU A 262 6.94 22.42 7.19
N SER A 263 6.82 21.13 6.88
CA SER A 263 7.51 20.51 5.75
C SER A 263 6.98 21.04 4.41
N MET A 264 5.67 21.29 4.30
CA MET A 264 5.07 21.83 3.08
C MET A 264 5.63 23.20 2.69
N LYS A 265 6.22 23.96 3.61
CA LYS A 265 6.91 25.23 3.31
C LYS A 265 8.18 25.06 2.46
N THR A 266 8.78 23.88 2.47
CA THR A 266 10.04 23.57 1.78
C THR A 266 9.86 22.61 0.61
N ILE A 267 8.66 22.05 0.45
CA ILE A 267 8.36 21.06 -0.59
C ILE A 267 8.39 21.72 -1.98
N SER A 268 8.99 21.00 -2.92
CA SER A 268 9.00 21.35 -4.34
C SER A 268 7.93 20.54 -5.08
N LEU A 269 7.20 21.21 -5.97
CA LEU A 269 6.18 20.59 -6.81
C LEU A 269 6.68 20.49 -8.25
N ASP A 270 6.45 19.33 -8.87
CA ASP A 270 6.63 19.11 -10.30
C ASP A 270 5.35 19.55 -11.03
N LEU A 271 5.31 20.81 -11.47
CA LEU A 271 4.11 21.41 -12.06
C LEU A 271 3.84 20.97 -13.49
N ASN A 272 4.90 20.60 -14.23
CA ASN A 272 4.80 20.12 -15.60
C ASN A 272 4.71 18.59 -15.69
N THR A 273 4.84 17.92 -14.53
CA THR A 273 4.71 16.46 -14.39
C THR A 273 5.68 15.64 -15.26
N ASP A 274 6.86 16.19 -15.53
CA ASP A 274 7.91 15.49 -16.28
C ASP A 274 8.87 14.67 -15.38
N GLY A 275 8.70 14.75 -14.07
CA GLY A 275 9.53 14.07 -13.06
C GLY A 275 10.84 14.79 -12.75
N ILE A 276 11.05 15.98 -13.30
CA ILE A 276 12.27 16.80 -13.14
C ILE A 276 11.88 18.17 -12.58
N ILE A 277 12.46 18.55 -11.44
CA ILE A 277 12.26 19.90 -10.89
C ILE A 277 13.09 20.93 -11.66
N GLN A 278 12.41 21.80 -12.37
CA GLN A 278 13.02 22.91 -13.08
C GLN A 278 13.28 24.11 -12.15
N THR A 279 14.19 25.00 -12.56
CA THR A 279 14.53 26.20 -11.75
C THR A 279 13.30 27.11 -11.53
N THR A 280 12.38 27.15 -12.49
CA THR A 280 11.14 27.92 -12.41
C THR A 280 10.16 27.33 -11.39
N GLU A 281 10.15 26.00 -11.23
CA GLU A 281 9.29 25.26 -10.29
C GLU A 281 9.85 25.32 -8.87
N ASN A 282 11.17 25.30 -8.73
CA ASN A 282 11.84 25.36 -7.42
C ASN A 282 11.53 26.68 -6.66
N ASN A 283 11.12 27.73 -7.36
CA ASN A 283 10.70 28.96 -6.74
C ASN A 283 9.23 29.01 -6.33
N GLN A 284 8.45 28.00 -6.71
CA GLN A 284 7.01 27.89 -6.40
C GLN A 284 6.79 26.95 -5.21
N ARG A 285 7.31 27.32 -4.05
CA ARG A 285 7.15 26.52 -2.83
C ARG A 285 5.73 26.62 -2.31
N VAL A 286 5.25 25.51 -1.78
CA VAL A 286 4.00 25.46 -1.02
C VAL A 286 4.28 26.01 0.38
N SER A 287 3.41 26.83 0.90
CA SER A 287 3.48 27.29 2.28
C SER A 287 2.16 26.96 2.98
N ALA A 288 2.18 26.33 4.13
CA ALA A 288 0.99 25.99 4.91
C ALA A 288 0.36 27.18 5.63
N SER A 289 0.88 28.41 5.46
CA SER A 289 0.27 29.61 6.02
C SER A 289 -0.92 30.09 5.18
N SER A 290 -1.76 30.96 5.75
CA SER A 290 -2.86 31.60 5.03
C SER A 290 -2.41 32.37 3.77
N ASP A 291 -1.13 32.72 3.71
CA ASP A 291 -0.52 33.42 2.58
C ASP A 291 -0.24 32.54 1.37
N ILE A 292 -0.30 31.20 1.53
CA ILE A 292 -0.19 30.25 0.42
C ILE A 292 -1.11 30.63 -0.72
N ARG A 293 -2.32 31.04 -0.35
CA ARG A 293 -3.35 31.37 -1.34
C ARG A 293 -2.95 32.54 -2.21
N GLY A 294 -2.09 33.43 -1.72
CA GLY A 294 -1.55 34.55 -2.48
C GLY A 294 -0.50 34.17 -3.52
N ASN A 295 0.14 33.02 -3.38
CA ASN A 295 1.25 32.60 -4.24
C ASN A 295 0.84 31.58 -5.32
N PHE A 296 -0.45 31.17 -5.33
CA PHE A 296 -0.92 30.19 -6.27
C PHE A 296 -1.01 30.72 -7.71
N ALA A 297 -0.58 29.88 -8.66
CA ALA A 297 -0.75 30.08 -10.09
C ALA A 297 -0.26 31.42 -10.62
N GLY A 298 0.82 32.00 -10.04
CA GLY A 298 1.39 33.26 -10.49
C GLY A 298 0.50 34.48 -10.25
N ARG A 299 -0.55 34.37 -9.43
CA ARG A 299 -1.38 35.52 -9.04
C ARG A 299 -0.65 36.37 -8.02
N SER A 300 -0.76 37.68 -8.14
CA SER A 300 -0.20 38.59 -7.15
C SER A 300 -0.93 38.44 -5.81
N VAL A 301 -0.20 38.56 -4.70
CA VAL A 301 -0.75 38.56 -3.35
C VAL A 301 -1.90 39.56 -3.19
N GLY A 302 -1.80 40.69 -3.84
CA GLY A 302 -2.83 41.73 -3.81
C GLY A 302 -4.16 41.33 -4.46
N GLU A 303 -4.11 40.59 -5.57
CA GLU A 303 -5.34 40.11 -6.23
C GLU A 303 -6.06 39.07 -5.38
N TYR A 304 -5.30 38.27 -4.62
CA TYR A 304 -5.86 37.25 -3.79
C TYR A 304 -6.48 37.79 -2.50
N GLU A 305 -5.80 38.76 -1.89
CA GLU A 305 -6.32 39.49 -0.75
C GLU A 305 -7.62 40.23 -1.08
N ALA A 306 -7.70 40.85 -2.28
CA ALA A 306 -8.92 41.49 -2.72
C ALA A 306 -10.13 40.58 -2.87
N GLN A 307 -9.91 39.27 -3.08
CA GLN A 307 -11.00 38.28 -3.15
C GLN A 307 -11.46 37.79 -1.79
N PHE A 308 -10.61 37.85 -0.75
CA PHE A 308 -10.91 37.27 0.58
C PHE A 308 -11.23 38.31 1.66
N ILE A 309 -10.74 39.55 1.52
CA ILE A 309 -11.01 40.63 2.48
C ILE A 309 -12.49 40.98 2.60
N PRO A 310 -13.33 40.98 1.55
CA PRO A 310 -14.76 41.28 1.68
C PRO A 310 -15.53 40.35 2.62
N SER A 311 -15.10 39.09 2.75
CA SER A 311 -15.76 38.14 3.65
C SER A 311 -15.42 38.33 5.13
N ARG A 312 -14.32 39.04 5.43
CA ARG A 312 -13.94 39.37 6.83
C ARG A 312 -14.65 40.60 7.40
N ASN A 313 -15.22 41.43 6.55
CA ASN A 313 -15.90 42.64 6.98
C ASN A 313 -17.41 42.52 7.11
N MET A 314 -17.99 41.35 6.92
CA MET A 314 -19.37 41.12 7.37
C MET A 314 -19.39 40.98 8.89
N ARG A 315 -19.44 42.12 9.58
CA ARG A 315 -19.87 42.19 10.97
C ARG A 315 -21.37 41.98 11.01
N TRP A 316 -21.77 41.03 11.75
CA TRP A 316 -23.13 40.90 12.28
C TRP A 316 -23.34 41.95 13.37
#